data_4d646a6351b3a260798e8cdbb88e2ad4
#
_entry.id   4d646a6351b3a260798e8cdbb88e2ad4
#
_cell.length_a   1.000
_cell.length_b   1.000
_cell.length_c   1.000
_cell.angle_alpha   90.00
_cell.angle_beta   90.00
_cell.angle_gamma   90.00
#
_symmetry.space_group_name_H-M   'P 1'
#
loop_
_entity.id
_entity.type
_entity.pdbx_description
1 polymer ?
#
loop_
_entity_poly.entity_id
_entity_poly.type
_entity_poly.pdbx_seq_one_letter_code
_entity_poly.pdbx_strand_id
1 'polypeptide(L)'
;IGTSEVEHVLATQTLLQKKSKNMRIRVNGELGEGITSKDVVLHIIGVIGTAGGTGCVIEFCGTAISSLSMEARMSMCNMSIEAGARAGMIAPDDITFSYLKNRPLSPKGQEFEKAVAYWQTLHSDADAKYDLEVEIDAADIAPTVTWGTSPQDVVQITGDVPDPSKVEDASRRAAMERALDYIGLEPNTKMDEVKIDKVFIGSCTNSRIEDLRSAAQVVKGRTIAEGVYAMVVPGSGLIKKQAEKEGLDKIFTDAGFDWREAGCSMCLGMNPDQLKPKERCASTSNRNFEGRQGAGGRTHLMSPAMAAAAGVTGHLTDVRKLISTFPTSASTKTTHPEIENESIAHKQEDAHADEKADIVTDAPANSSVHAAVAPGESAGMPKFTVLKGYAAPLDIANADTDMIIPKQFLKTIKRTGLRDALFYALRFNPETGAENPNFVLNQEPYRQARILVCTGPNFGCGSSREHAPWALNDFGIRCIIGTSYADIFFNNCFKNGMLPIVLDQESVNALADDGRAGKEIEVDLVNQVVLRPDGTSIPFDVEAFRKHCLVNGLDDIGLTMQKNDMIESFEEKRTSLWPWLNGKGYNGQATRIVPVASDSAPKKKLDW
;
A
#
# COMPACT_ATOMS: atom_id res chain seq x y z
N ILE A 1 -0.95 -3.22 -4.16
CA ILE A 1 -0.37 -2.83 -5.46
C ILE A 1 1.14 -2.77 -5.27
N GLY A 2 1.86 -3.59 -6.01
CA GLY A 2 3.32 -3.61 -6.03
C GLY A 2 3.90 -2.65 -7.07
N THR A 3 5.23 -2.50 -7.06
CA THR A 3 5.96 -1.66 -8.05
C THR A 3 5.72 -2.11 -9.48
N SER A 4 5.72 -3.42 -9.75
CA SER A 4 5.44 -3.98 -11.07
C SER A 4 4.03 -3.67 -11.58
N GLU A 5 3.02 -3.66 -10.70
CA GLU A 5 1.66 -3.28 -11.08
C GLU A 5 1.54 -1.80 -11.42
N VAL A 6 2.26 -0.93 -10.68
CA VAL A 6 2.32 0.51 -11.00
C VAL A 6 3.01 0.72 -12.36
N GLU A 7 4.14 0.07 -12.60
CA GLU A 7 4.84 0.09 -13.89
C GLU A 7 3.93 -0.36 -15.04
N HIS A 8 3.20 -1.47 -14.83
CA HIS A 8 2.24 -2.01 -15.79
C HIS A 8 1.14 -0.99 -16.15
N VAL A 9 0.51 -0.38 -15.14
CA VAL A 9 -0.53 0.63 -15.36
C VAL A 9 0.03 1.88 -16.05
N LEU A 10 1.23 2.33 -15.69
CA LEU A 10 1.87 3.46 -16.35
C LEU A 10 2.18 3.18 -17.83
N ALA A 11 2.59 1.95 -18.14
CA ALA A 11 2.95 1.54 -19.50
C ALA A 11 1.73 1.28 -20.41
N THR A 12 0.65 0.71 -19.87
CA THR A 12 -0.47 0.18 -20.67
C THR A 12 -1.81 0.80 -20.35
N GLN A 13 -1.92 1.62 -19.30
CA GLN A 13 -3.17 2.16 -18.75
C GLN A 13 -4.21 1.07 -18.41
N THR A 14 -3.76 -0.16 -18.23
CA THR A 14 -4.60 -1.32 -17.92
C THR A 14 -4.01 -2.13 -16.78
N LEU A 15 -4.83 -2.96 -16.16
CA LEU A 15 -4.40 -3.93 -15.17
C LEU A 15 -5.23 -5.20 -15.30
N LEU A 16 -4.56 -6.35 -15.36
CA LEU A 16 -5.25 -7.65 -15.35
C LEU A 16 -5.78 -7.94 -13.95
N GLN A 17 -7.08 -8.09 -13.83
CA GLN A 17 -7.75 -8.39 -12.58
C GLN A 17 -8.60 -9.65 -12.69
N LYS A 18 -8.55 -10.50 -11.65
CA LYS A 18 -9.55 -11.56 -11.50
C LYS A 18 -10.89 -10.90 -11.14
N LYS A 19 -11.98 -11.34 -11.76
CA LYS A 19 -13.34 -10.87 -11.41
C LYS A 19 -13.56 -10.98 -9.89
N SER A 20 -13.93 -9.87 -9.28
CA SER A 20 -14.21 -9.80 -7.84
C SER A 20 -15.59 -10.35 -7.54
N LYS A 21 -15.81 -10.82 -6.32
CA LYS A 21 -17.12 -10.96 -5.74
C LYS A 21 -17.71 -9.59 -5.43
N ASN A 22 -19.04 -9.48 -5.38
CA ASN A 22 -19.74 -8.27 -4.97
C ASN A 22 -20.22 -8.42 -3.54
N MET A 23 -19.93 -7.42 -2.70
CA MET A 23 -20.39 -7.37 -1.31
C MET A 23 -21.17 -6.08 -1.10
N ARG A 24 -22.34 -6.17 -0.48
CA ARG A 24 -23.11 -5.01 -0.07
C ARG A 24 -23.06 -4.81 1.44
N ILE A 25 -22.74 -3.60 1.87
CA ILE A 25 -22.85 -3.19 3.27
C ILE A 25 -23.83 -2.02 3.33
N ARG A 26 -24.97 -2.27 3.95
CA ARG A 26 -26.06 -1.31 4.10
C ARG A 26 -26.06 -0.76 5.53
N VAL A 27 -25.96 0.57 5.66
CA VAL A 27 -26.08 1.26 6.95
C VAL A 27 -27.31 2.16 6.88
N ASN A 28 -28.36 1.80 7.59
CA ASN A 28 -29.61 2.54 7.64
C ASN A 28 -29.75 3.32 8.94
N GLY A 29 -30.58 4.35 8.92
CA GLY A 29 -30.83 5.23 10.05
C GLY A 29 -30.09 6.54 9.92
N GLU A 30 -30.00 7.28 11.01
CA GLU A 30 -29.28 8.54 11.14
C GLU A 30 -28.09 8.35 12.08
N LEU A 31 -26.92 8.87 11.69
CA LEU A 31 -25.75 8.85 12.55
C LEU A 31 -25.91 9.80 13.72
N GLY A 32 -25.62 9.32 14.92
CA GLY A 32 -25.66 10.11 16.14
C GLY A 32 -24.66 11.25 16.15
N GLU A 33 -24.84 12.17 17.08
CA GLU A 33 -23.93 13.30 17.27
C GLU A 33 -22.51 12.83 17.60
N GLY A 34 -21.51 13.47 17.00
CA GLY A 34 -20.09 13.15 17.20
C GLY A 34 -19.60 11.91 16.45
N ILE A 35 -20.41 11.26 15.65
CA ILE A 35 -20.04 10.10 14.83
C ILE A 35 -19.60 10.56 13.46
N THR A 36 -18.46 10.07 13.01
CA THR A 36 -17.86 10.37 11.70
C THR A 36 -17.79 9.12 10.82
N SER A 37 -17.46 9.30 9.55
CA SER A 37 -17.20 8.17 8.64
C SER A 37 -16.10 7.22 9.14
N LYS A 38 -15.16 7.74 9.94
CA LYS A 38 -14.11 6.92 10.56
C LYS A 38 -14.69 5.94 11.57
N ASP A 39 -15.64 6.40 12.39
CA ASP A 39 -16.34 5.55 13.36
C ASP A 39 -17.18 4.48 12.63
N VAL A 40 -17.89 4.89 11.57
CA VAL A 40 -18.69 3.98 10.73
C VAL A 40 -17.81 2.88 10.13
N VAL A 41 -16.71 3.22 9.48
CA VAL A 41 -15.87 2.22 8.81
C VAL A 41 -15.12 1.34 9.82
N LEU A 42 -14.69 1.87 10.96
CA LEU A 42 -14.09 1.07 12.03
C LEU A 42 -15.11 0.10 12.62
N HIS A 43 -16.35 0.55 12.87
CA HIS A 43 -17.44 -0.32 13.33
C HIS A 43 -17.71 -1.46 12.32
N ILE A 44 -17.82 -1.14 11.02
CA ILE A 44 -17.97 -2.13 9.95
C ILE A 44 -16.85 -3.16 10.00
N ILE A 45 -15.58 -2.71 10.09
CA ILE A 45 -14.42 -3.62 10.16
C ILE A 45 -14.46 -4.47 11.43
N GLY A 46 -14.94 -3.92 12.54
CA GLY A 46 -15.18 -4.67 13.77
C GLY A 46 -16.19 -5.79 13.60
N VAL A 47 -17.26 -5.55 12.82
CA VAL A 47 -18.33 -6.52 12.56
C VAL A 47 -17.87 -7.63 11.60
N ILE A 48 -17.24 -7.27 10.48
CA ILE A 48 -16.89 -8.25 9.42
C ILE A 48 -15.47 -8.81 9.55
N GLY A 49 -14.61 -8.19 10.35
CA GLY A 49 -13.18 -8.52 10.47
C GLY A 49 -12.33 -7.99 9.31
N THR A 50 -11.02 -8.02 9.49
CA THR A 50 -10.04 -7.58 8.46
C THR A 50 -9.96 -8.48 7.22
N ALA A 51 -10.57 -9.65 7.26
CA ALA A 51 -10.65 -10.59 6.14
C ALA A 51 -12.07 -10.71 5.55
N GLY A 52 -13.09 -10.06 6.13
CA GLY A 52 -14.49 -10.22 5.74
C GLY A 52 -14.78 -9.81 4.29
N GLY A 53 -14.05 -8.82 3.77
CA GLY A 53 -14.17 -8.37 2.37
C GLY A 53 -13.19 -9.03 1.39
N THR A 54 -12.48 -10.08 1.80
CA THR A 54 -11.43 -10.69 0.96
C THR A 54 -11.99 -11.19 -0.38
N GLY A 55 -11.37 -10.70 -1.46
CA GLY A 55 -11.78 -11.03 -2.84
C GLY A 55 -13.01 -10.27 -3.34
N CYS A 56 -13.60 -9.38 -2.52
CA CYS A 56 -14.79 -8.60 -2.86
C CYS A 56 -14.45 -7.17 -3.30
N VAL A 57 -15.39 -6.57 -4.04
CA VAL A 57 -15.60 -5.13 -4.11
C VAL A 57 -16.81 -4.83 -3.21
N ILE A 58 -16.69 -3.87 -2.30
CA ILE A 58 -17.75 -3.51 -1.37
C ILE A 58 -18.54 -2.33 -1.94
N GLU A 59 -19.85 -2.46 -2.03
CA GLU A 59 -20.78 -1.34 -2.20
C GLU A 59 -21.33 -0.93 -0.84
N PHE A 60 -21.03 0.31 -0.41
CA PHE A 60 -21.63 0.91 0.77
C PHE A 60 -22.89 1.67 0.37
N CYS A 61 -24.00 1.40 1.04
CA CYS A 61 -25.30 2.03 0.77
C CYS A 61 -26.14 2.18 2.05
N GLY A 62 -27.34 2.71 1.90
CA GLY A 62 -28.27 3.00 3.01
C GLY A 62 -28.33 4.48 3.35
N THR A 63 -29.33 4.87 4.15
CA THR A 63 -29.63 6.28 4.44
C THR A 63 -28.50 6.99 5.16
N ALA A 64 -27.81 6.32 6.10
CA ALA A 64 -26.65 6.86 6.78
C ALA A 64 -25.48 7.15 5.81
N ILE A 65 -25.25 6.26 4.83
CA ILE A 65 -24.17 6.43 3.85
C ILE A 65 -24.51 7.56 2.86
N SER A 66 -25.76 7.63 2.41
CA SER A 66 -26.20 8.68 1.48
C SER A 66 -26.12 10.08 2.08
N SER A 67 -26.21 10.21 3.41
CA SER A 67 -26.08 11.51 4.10
C SER A 67 -24.64 12.02 4.23
N LEU A 68 -23.63 11.16 3.97
CA LEU A 68 -22.21 11.49 4.13
C LEU A 68 -21.74 12.49 3.06
N SER A 69 -20.81 13.37 3.47
CA SER A 69 -20.06 14.23 2.55
C SER A 69 -19.17 13.41 1.60
N MET A 70 -18.65 14.02 0.53
CA MET A 70 -17.72 13.35 -0.38
C MET A 70 -16.41 12.96 0.31
N GLU A 71 -15.89 13.79 1.20
CA GLU A 71 -14.69 13.49 1.98
C GLU A 71 -14.91 12.26 2.87
N ALA A 72 -16.05 12.18 3.52
CA ALA A 72 -16.45 11.03 4.33
C ALA A 72 -16.58 9.75 3.50
N ARG A 73 -17.24 9.83 2.32
CA ARG A 73 -17.38 8.70 1.38
C ARG A 73 -16.03 8.21 0.87
N MET A 74 -15.12 9.14 0.52
CA MET A 74 -13.76 8.80 0.09
C MET A 74 -12.97 8.11 1.21
N SER A 75 -13.16 8.52 2.46
CA SER A 75 -12.54 7.87 3.61
C SER A 75 -13.01 6.42 3.77
N MET A 76 -14.32 6.17 3.67
CA MET A 76 -14.88 4.82 3.76
C MET A 76 -14.39 3.92 2.61
N CYS A 77 -14.44 4.40 1.37
CA CYS A 77 -13.97 3.64 0.21
C CYS A 77 -12.46 3.34 0.31
N ASN A 78 -11.64 4.27 0.81
CA ASN A 78 -10.22 4.04 1.04
C ASN A 78 -9.99 2.95 2.08
N MET A 79 -10.73 2.95 3.18
CA MET A 79 -10.55 1.99 4.26
C MET A 79 -11.20 0.62 4.01
N SER A 80 -11.84 0.39 2.87
CA SER A 80 -12.33 -0.93 2.48
C SER A 80 -11.18 -1.97 2.38
N ILE A 81 -9.96 -1.51 2.09
CA ILE A 81 -8.77 -2.38 2.05
C ILE A 81 -8.42 -2.94 3.44
N GLU A 82 -8.72 -2.22 4.53
CA GLU A 82 -8.53 -2.69 5.89
C GLU A 82 -9.51 -3.81 6.29
N ALA A 83 -10.61 -3.94 5.54
CA ALA A 83 -11.53 -5.08 5.61
C ALA A 83 -11.14 -6.24 4.66
N GLY A 84 -9.99 -6.14 3.97
CA GLY A 84 -9.51 -7.13 2.99
C GLY A 84 -10.12 -7.00 1.60
N ALA A 85 -10.97 -6.00 1.34
CA ALA A 85 -11.60 -5.79 0.05
C ALA A 85 -10.64 -5.21 -0.99
N ARG A 86 -10.95 -5.41 -2.27
CA ARG A 86 -10.19 -4.85 -3.39
C ARG A 86 -10.51 -3.38 -3.65
N ALA A 87 -11.75 -2.99 -3.42
CA ALA A 87 -12.23 -1.62 -3.56
C ALA A 87 -13.50 -1.41 -2.72
N GLY A 88 -13.79 -0.14 -2.41
CA GLY A 88 -15.07 0.31 -1.89
C GLY A 88 -15.73 1.28 -2.88
N MET A 89 -17.03 1.22 -3.00
CA MET A 89 -17.84 2.02 -3.91
C MET A 89 -19.06 2.58 -3.20
N ILE A 90 -19.45 3.79 -3.55
CA ILE A 90 -20.70 4.43 -3.16
C ILE A 90 -21.32 5.00 -4.42
N ALA A 91 -22.60 4.71 -4.68
CA ALA A 91 -23.29 5.22 -5.86
C ALA A 91 -23.26 6.75 -5.91
N PRO A 92 -23.00 7.36 -7.08
CA PRO A 92 -22.98 8.80 -7.23
C PRO A 92 -24.38 9.41 -7.11
N ASP A 93 -24.50 10.51 -6.41
CA ASP A 93 -25.73 11.27 -6.19
C ASP A 93 -25.49 12.78 -6.26
N ASP A 94 -26.48 13.58 -5.88
CA ASP A 94 -26.39 15.05 -5.92
C ASP A 94 -25.24 15.61 -5.09
N ILE A 95 -24.83 14.95 -4.00
CA ILE A 95 -23.65 15.34 -3.22
C ILE A 95 -22.40 15.16 -4.07
N THR A 96 -22.30 14.04 -4.80
CA THR A 96 -21.19 13.76 -5.72
C THR A 96 -21.16 14.78 -6.86
N PHE A 97 -22.31 15.06 -7.48
CA PHE A 97 -22.38 16.00 -8.61
C PHE A 97 -22.04 17.43 -8.17
N SER A 98 -22.53 17.85 -7.01
CA SER A 98 -22.21 19.16 -6.43
C SER A 98 -20.72 19.30 -6.12
N TYR A 99 -20.11 18.25 -5.57
CA TYR A 99 -18.67 18.22 -5.28
C TYR A 99 -17.82 18.39 -6.55
N LEU A 100 -18.23 17.74 -7.66
CA LEU A 100 -17.49 17.76 -8.92
C LEU A 100 -17.69 19.04 -9.73
N LYS A 101 -18.84 19.72 -9.61
CA LYS A 101 -19.33 20.76 -10.51
C LYS A 101 -18.30 21.85 -10.85
N ASN A 102 -17.52 22.30 -9.89
CA ASN A 102 -16.59 23.42 -10.09
C ASN A 102 -15.12 23.02 -9.96
N ARG A 103 -14.81 21.71 -9.93
CA ARG A 103 -13.42 21.26 -9.83
C ARG A 103 -12.65 21.57 -11.13
N PRO A 104 -11.37 21.94 -11.06
CA PRO A 104 -10.57 22.34 -12.24
C PRO A 104 -10.56 21.30 -13.36
N LEU A 105 -10.47 20.01 -13.00
CA LEU A 105 -10.40 18.89 -13.94
C LEU A 105 -11.75 18.18 -14.15
N SER A 106 -12.85 18.80 -13.76
CA SER A 106 -14.20 18.31 -14.05
C SER A 106 -14.70 18.88 -15.37
N PRO A 107 -15.49 18.14 -16.17
CA PRO A 107 -16.11 18.68 -17.38
C PRO A 107 -16.96 19.91 -17.05
N LYS A 108 -17.15 20.79 -18.03
CA LYS A 108 -17.88 22.05 -17.88
C LYS A 108 -19.05 22.14 -18.86
N GLY A 109 -20.05 22.97 -18.53
CA GLY A 109 -21.20 23.24 -19.39
C GLY A 109 -21.93 21.93 -19.81
N GLN A 110 -22.25 21.83 -21.10
CA GLN A 110 -22.98 20.67 -21.65
C GLN A 110 -22.28 19.31 -21.42
N GLU A 111 -20.94 19.26 -21.39
CA GLU A 111 -20.22 18.03 -21.13
C GLU A 111 -20.39 17.59 -19.67
N PHE A 112 -20.53 18.52 -18.73
CA PHE A 112 -20.87 18.20 -17.36
C PHE A 112 -22.30 17.64 -17.25
N GLU A 113 -23.27 18.22 -17.95
CA GLU A 113 -24.65 17.73 -17.98
C GLU A 113 -24.74 16.30 -18.54
N LYS A 114 -24.02 16.02 -19.63
CA LYS A 114 -23.92 14.66 -20.19
C LYS A 114 -23.25 13.69 -19.20
N ALA A 115 -22.21 14.14 -18.51
CA ALA A 115 -21.54 13.31 -17.51
C ALA A 115 -22.48 12.99 -16.35
N VAL A 116 -23.22 13.98 -15.83
CA VAL A 116 -24.20 13.78 -14.76
C VAL A 116 -25.29 12.80 -15.20
N ALA A 117 -25.84 12.96 -16.41
CA ALA A 117 -26.84 12.05 -16.95
C ALA A 117 -26.33 10.59 -17.01
N TYR A 118 -25.06 10.43 -17.37
CA TYR A 118 -24.44 9.10 -17.34
C TYR A 118 -24.20 8.62 -15.90
N TRP A 119 -23.65 9.45 -15.01
CA TRP A 119 -23.37 9.05 -13.63
C TRP A 119 -24.63 8.64 -12.86
N GLN A 120 -25.78 9.23 -13.17
CA GLN A 120 -27.07 8.84 -12.61
C GLN A 120 -27.48 7.40 -12.97
N THR A 121 -26.93 6.82 -14.03
CA THR A 121 -27.16 5.43 -14.44
C THR A 121 -26.30 4.42 -13.68
N LEU A 122 -25.36 4.87 -12.83
CA LEU A 122 -24.39 4.01 -12.17
C LEU A 122 -24.88 3.45 -10.81
N HIS A 123 -26.14 3.66 -10.48
CA HIS A 123 -26.75 2.98 -9.34
C HIS A 123 -26.92 1.50 -9.63
N SER A 124 -26.74 0.67 -8.61
CA SER A 124 -27.06 -0.75 -8.72
C SER A 124 -28.57 -0.96 -8.93
N ASP A 125 -28.92 -1.92 -9.76
CA ASP A 125 -30.31 -2.27 -10.02
C ASP A 125 -31.00 -2.74 -8.73
N ALA A 126 -32.32 -2.54 -8.65
CA ALA A 126 -33.10 -2.89 -7.46
C ALA A 126 -33.06 -4.40 -7.13
N ASP A 127 -32.85 -5.23 -8.15
CA ASP A 127 -32.76 -6.69 -8.09
C ASP A 127 -31.28 -7.19 -8.18
N ALA A 128 -30.31 -6.29 -8.03
CA ALA A 128 -28.89 -6.65 -8.05
C ALA A 128 -28.59 -7.73 -7.00
N LYS A 129 -27.82 -8.74 -7.41
CA LYS A 129 -27.42 -9.85 -6.54
C LYS A 129 -26.01 -9.64 -6.03
N TYR A 130 -25.83 -9.90 -4.76
CA TYR A 130 -24.54 -9.82 -4.08
C TYR A 130 -24.12 -11.19 -3.59
N ASP A 131 -22.81 -11.45 -3.58
CA ASP A 131 -22.26 -12.68 -3.01
C ASP A 131 -22.31 -12.65 -1.47
N LEU A 132 -22.19 -11.45 -0.88
CA LEU A 132 -22.26 -11.21 0.56
C LEU A 132 -23.06 -9.94 0.84
N GLU A 133 -23.87 -9.96 1.89
CA GLU A 133 -24.63 -8.80 2.36
C GLU A 133 -24.51 -8.64 3.87
N VAL A 134 -24.35 -7.40 4.32
CA VAL A 134 -24.32 -7.01 5.74
C VAL A 134 -25.22 -5.80 5.94
N GLU A 135 -26.09 -5.87 6.94
CA GLU A 135 -26.96 -4.76 7.35
C GLU A 135 -26.58 -4.29 8.75
N ILE A 136 -26.48 -2.98 8.92
CA ILE A 136 -26.10 -2.31 10.17
C ILE A 136 -27.09 -1.18 10.42
N ASP A 137 -27.57 -1.06 11.66
CA ASP A 137 -28.31 0.10 12.09
C ASP A 137 -27.34 1.21 12.52
N ALA A 138 -27.53 2.42 12.03
CA ALA A 138 -26.70 3.57 12.40
C ALA A 138 -26.81 3.88 13.91
N ALA A 139 -27.90 3.49 14.57
CA ALA A 139 -28.08 3.66 16.00
C ALA A 139 -27.12 2.80 16.85
N ASP A 140 -26.61 1.70 16.29
CA ASP A 140 -25.63 0.83 16.95
C ASP A 140 -24.21 1.40 16.89
N ILE A 141 -23.97 2.44 16.08
CA ILE A 141 -22.67 3.05 15.89
C ILE A 141 -22.47 4.15 16.93
N ALA A 142 -21.38 4.08 17.66
CA ALA A 142 -20.91 5.13 18.58
C ALA A 142 -19.48 5.54 18.23
N PRO A 143 -18.94 6.63 18.81
CA PRO A 143 -17.53 6.95 18.67
C PRO A 143 -16.66 5.74 19.01
N THR A 144 -15.86 5.31 18.05
CA THR A 144 -15.18 4.00 18.03
C THR A 144 -13.67 4.17 18.16
N VAL A 145 -13.05 3.28 18.94
CA VAL A 145 -11.60 3.26 19.15
C VAL A 145 -11.06 1.83 19.09
N THR A 146 -9.82 1.65 18.63
CA THR A 146 -9.16 0.34 18.69
C THR A 146 -8.55 0.11 20.07
N TRP A 147 -8.75 -1.09 20.64
CA TRP A 147 -8.14 -1.56 21.88
C TRP A 147 -6.92 -2.46 21.66
N GLY A 148 -6.73 -2.99 20.44
CA GLY A 148 -5.68 -3.94 20.08
C GLY A 148 -4.78 -3.46 18.95
N THR A 149 -4.18 -4.41 18.22
CA THR A 149 -3.16 -4.19 17.20
C THR A 149 -3.69 -4.33 15.77
N SER A 150 -5.01 -4.37 15.61
CA SER A 150 -5.68 -4.50 14.31
C SER A 150 -6.87 -3.56 14.20
N PRO A 151 -7.23 -3.06 13.02
CA PRO A 151 -8.44 -2.26 12.82
C PRO A 151 -9.76 -2.97 13.16
N GLN A 152 -9.77 -4.29 13.27
CA GLN A 152 -10.93 -5.05 13.75
C GLN A 152 -11.06 -5.12 15.27
N ASP A 153 -10.00 -4.77 15.99
CA ASP A 153 -9.97 -4.80 17.46
C ASP A 153 -10.55 -3.49 18.00
N VAL A 154 -11.82 -3.28 17.76
CA VAL A 154 -12.55 -2.05 18.10
C VAL A 154 -13.53 -2.25 19.20
N VAL A 155 -13.84 -1.15 19.88
CA VAL A 155 -14.88 -1.02 20.88
C VAL A 155 -15.40 0.42 20.87
N GLN A 156 -16.62 0.65 21.34
CA GLN A 156 -17.12 1.99 21.59
C GLN A 156 -16.30 2.65 22.67
N ILE A 157 -16.06 3.96 22.59
CA ILE A 157 -15.24 4.69 23.56
C ILE A 157 -15.75 4.57 25.02
N THR A 158 -17.04 4.37 25.18
CA THR A 158 -17.69 4.15 26.49
C THR A 158 -17.64 2.69 26.96
N GLY A 159 -17.07 1.79 26.16
CA GLY A 159 -16.96 0.37 26.47
C GLY A 159 -15.64 0.03 27.17
N ASP A 160 -15.54 -1.24 27.50
CA ASP A 160 -14.37 -1.82 28.17
C ASP A 160 -13.54 -2.65 27.21
N VAL A 161 -12.25 -2.81 27.50
CA VAL A 161 -11.35 -3.73 26.79
C VAL A 161 -11.92 -5.15 26.89
N PRO A 162 -12.15 -5.86 25.77
CA PRO A 162 -12.73 -7.19 25.79
C PRO A 162 -11.86 -8.21 26.54
N ASP A 163 -12.54 -9.14 27.21
CA ASP A 163 -11.89 -10.23 27.97
C ASP A 163 -11.68 -11.46 27.07
N PRO A 164 -10.42 -11.83 26.76
CA PRO A 164 -10.12 -12.99 25.94
C PRO A 164 -10.68 -14.31 26.48
N SER A 165 -10.80 -14.42 27.82
CA SER A 165 -11.30 -15.66 28.46
C SER A 165 -12.75 -15.98 28.08
N LYS A 166 -13.51 -14.99 27.60
CA LYS A 166 -14.90 -15.14 27.16
C LYS A 166 -15.04 -15.53 25.69
N VAL A 167 -13.91 -15.63 24.94
CA VAL A 167 -13.90 -15.99 23.52
C VAL A 167 -13.72 -17.50 23.36
N GLU A 168 -14.64 -18.15 22.69
CA GLU A 168 -14.63 -19.61 22.49
C GLU A 168 -13.55 -20.05 21.49
N ASP A 169 -13.38 -19.31 20.39
CA ASP A 169 -12.37 -19.60 19.37
C ASP A 169 -10.95 -19.42 19.93
N ALA A 170 -10.19 -20.51 19.97
CA ALA A 170 -8.84 -20.55 20.55
C ALA A 170 -7.85 -19.67 19.78
N SER A 171 -7.97 -19.59 18.45
CA SER A 171 -7.08 -18.77 17.60
C SER A 171 -7.34 -17.30 17.83
N ARG A 172 -8.62 -16.91 17.89
CA ARG A 172 -9.01 -15.53 18.20
C ARG A 172 -8.60 -15.14 19.61
N ARG A 173 -8.80 -16.01 20.59
CA ARG A 173 -8.36 -15.79 21.99
C ARG A 173 -6.87 -15.52 22.06
N ALA A 174 -6.03 -16.39 21.48
CA ALA A 174 -4.57 -16.21 21.47
C ALA A 174 -4.15 -14.91 20.77
N ALA A 175 -4.83 -14.52 19.67
CA ALA A 175 -4.57 -13.26 19.00
C ALA A 175 -4.92 -12.06 19.88
N MET A 176 -6.02 -12.12 20.63
CA MET A 176 -6.42 -11.05 21.57
C MET A 176 -5.43 -10.95 22.74
N GLU A 177 -5.02 -12.06 23.34
CA GLU A 177 -4.01 -12.10 24.42
C GLU A 177 -2.70 -11.45 23.97
N ARG A 178 -2.20 -11.80 22.78
CA ARG A 178 -1.02 -11.18 22.18
C ARG A 178 -1.21 -9.68 21.95
N ALA A 179 -2.36 -9.26 21.42
CA ALA A 179 -2.65 -7.86 21.16
C ALA A 179 -2.68 -7.06 22.47
N LEU A 180 -3.28 -7.60 23.53
CA LEU A 180 -3.34 -6.96 24.86
C LEU A 180 -1.95 -6.84 25.50
N ASP A 181 -1.13 -7.88 25.42
CA ASP A 181 0.26 -7.84 25.88
C ASP A 181 1.06 -6.73 25.18
N TYR A 182 0.98 -6.66 23.84
CA TYR A 182 1.66 -5.63 23.07
C TYR A 182 1.15 -4.23 23.39
N ILE A 183 -0.19 -4.02 23.37
CA ILE A 183 -0.79 -2.71 23.60
C ILE A 183 -0.71 -2.32 25.08
N GLY A 184 -0.48 -3.28 25.99
CA GLY A 184 -0.34 -3.08 27.43
C GLY A 184 -1.62 -2.58 28.07
N LEU A 185 -2.72 -3.26 27.80
CA LEU A 185 -4.01 -3.06 28.44
C LEU A 185 -4.48 -4.36 29.09
N GLU A 186 -5.12 -4.22 30.24
CA GLU A 186 -5.75 -5.34 30.94
C GLU A 186 -7.20 -5.51 30.45
N PRO A 187 -7.74 -6.74 30.40
CA PRO A 187 -9.15 -6.97 30.16
C PRO A 187 -10.04 -6.17 31.11
N ASN A 188 -11.18 -5.72 30.62
CA ASN A 188 -12.16 -4.91 31.34
C ASN A 188 -11.65 -3.50 31.77
N THR A 189 -10.52 -3.03 31.25
CA THR A 189 -10.09 -1.63 31.38
C THR A 189 -11.06 -0.74 30.62
N LYS A 190 -11.55 0.33 31.22
CA LYS A 190 -12.39 1.33 30.53
C LYS A 190 -11.56 2.09 29.51
N MET A 191 -12.08 2.19 28.28
CA MET A 191 -11.34 2.85 27.21
C MET A 191 -11.12 4.34 27.47
N ASP A 192 -12.09 5.02 28.09
CA ASP A 192 -11.99 6.45 28.38
C ASP A 192 -11.08 6.80 29.59
N GLU A 193 -10.51 5.80 30.26
CA GLU A 193 -9.49 5.97 31.30
C GLU A 193 -8.04 5.75 30.76
N VAL A 194 -7.88 5.31 29.52
CA VAL A 194 -6.57 4.98 28.94
C VAL A 194 -5.78 6.25 28.63
N LYS A 195 -4.67 6.47 29.34
CA LYS A 195 -3.77 7.61 29.13
C LYS A 195 -3.02 7.52 27.82
N ILE A 196 -2.70 8.66 27.22
CA ILE A 196 -1.93 8.78 25.99
C ILE A 196 -0.69 9.67 26.19
N ASP A 197 0.34 9.42 25.39
CA ASP A 197 1.57 10.22 25.34
C ASP A 197 1.60 11.13 24.12
N LYS A 198 0.97 10.69 23.00
CA LYS A 198 0.98 11.42 21.74
C LYS A 198 -0.38 11.46 21.07
N VAL A 199 -0.55 12.48 20.25
CA VAL A 199 -1.67 12.61 19.29
C VAL A 199 -1.12 12.78 17.89
N PHE A 200 -1.68 12.02 16.96
CA PHE A 200 -1.42 12.17 15.53
C PHE A 200 -2.74 12.41 14.79
N ILE A 201 -2.95 13.64 14.31
CA ILE A 201 -4.02 13.97 13.37
C ILE A 201 -3.39 14.11 11.99
N GLY A 202 -3.57 13.10 11.14
CA GLY A 202 -2.89 13.01 9.86
C GLY A 202 -3.46 11.91 8.99
N SER A 203 -2.72 11.52 8.00
CA SER A 203 -3.04 10.63 6.90
C SER A 203 -3.82 11.32 5.77
N CYS A 204 -3.55 10.88 4.53
CA CYS A 204 -4.25 11.39 3.33
C CYS A 204 -5.77 11.14 3.35
N THR A 205 -6.25 10.24 4.20
CA THR A 205 -7.64 9.82 4.32
C THR A 205 -8.39 10.59 5.41
N ASN A 206 -7.75 10.83 6.56
CA ASN A 206 -8.37 11.38 7.76
C ASN A 206 -7.73 12.70 8.22
N SER A 207 -7.27 13.52 7.27
CA SER A 207 -6.79 14.88 7.50
C SER A 207 -7.17 15.78 6.32
N ARG A 208 -8.39 15.60 5.82
CA ARG A 208 -9.02 16.46 4.82
C ARG A 208 -9.54 17.71 5.51
N ILE A 209 -10.01 18.69 4.75
CA ILE A 209 -10.41 19.98 5.34
C ILE A 209 -11.54 19.84 6.37
N GLU A 210 -12.49 18.93 6.15
CA GLU A 210 -13.59 18.66 7.09
C GLU A 210 -13.08 18.05 8.38
N ASP A 211 -12.13 17.13 8.31
CA ASP A 211 -11.48 16.49 9.44
C ASP A 211 -10.75 17.53 10.30
N LEU A 212 -9.99 18.43 9.66
CA LEU A 212 -9.27 19.51 10.34
C LEU A 212 -10.23 20.50 11.00
N ARG A 213 -11.33 20.86 10.33
CA ARG A 213 -12.38 21.72 10.92
C ARG A 213 -13.02 21.09 12.14
N SER A 214 -13.37 19.79 12.05
CA SER A 214 -13.96 19.02 13.15
C SER A 214 -13.01 18.94 14.35
N ALA A 215 -11.74 18.60 14.12
CA ALA A 215 -10.74 18.57 15.19
C ALA A 215 -10.46 19.96 15.79
N ALA A 216 -10.40 21.01 14.95
CA ALA A 216 -10.20 22.39 15.40
C ALA A 216 -11.32 22.89 16.33
N GLN A 217 -12.56 22.48 16.09
CA GLN A 217 -13.68 22.82 16.98
C GLN A 217 -13.47 22.26 18.39
N VAL A 218 -12.90 21.05 18.49
CA VAL A 218 -12.62 20.42 19.79
C VAL A 218 -11.55 21.19 20.55
N VAL A 219 -10.48 21.62 19.88
CA VAL A 219 -9.32 22.24 20.55
C VAL A 219 -9.44 23.76 20.71
N LYS A 220 -10.36 24.40 20.01
CA LYS A 220 -10.53 25.86 20.05
C LYS A 220 -10.77 26.38 21.49
N GLY A 221 -9.88 27.27 21.96
CA GLY A 221 -9.92 27.84 23.30
C GLY A 221 -9.52 26.86 24.40
N ARG A 222 -8.93 25.73 24.06
CA ARG A 222 -8.37 24.73 24.98
C ARG A 222 -6.88 24.55 24.72
N THR A 223 -6.19 23.91 25.66
CA THR A 223 -4.78 23.52 25.54
C THR A 223 -4.65 22.01 25.65
N ILE A 224 -3.64 21.43 24.98
CA ILE A 224 -3.29 20.02 25.18
C ILE A 224 -2.91 19.75 26.62
N ALA A 225 -3.18 18.54 27.08
CA ALA A 225 -2.83 18.09 28.42
C ALA A 225 -1.31 18.09 28.63
N GLU A 226 -0.87 18.38 29.86
CA GLU A 226 0.54 18.33 30.22
C GLU A 226 1.14 16.95 29.97
N GLY A 227 2.32 16.93 29.36
CA GLY A 227 3.04 15.69 28.99
C GLY A 227 2.59 15.05 27.69
N VAL A 228 1.54 15.54 27.01
CA VAL A 228 1.10 15.07 25.70
C VAL A 228 1.80 15.85 24.60
N TYR A 229 2.39 15.15 23.63
CA TYR A 229 2.86 15.75 22.37
C TYR A 229 1.83 15.51 21.27
N ALA A 230 1.35 16.56 20.64
CA ALA A 230 0.32 16.49 19.61
C ALA A 230 0.78 17.12 18.30
N MET A 231 0.53 16.43 17.17
CA MET A 231 0.85 16.96 15.84
C MET A 231 -0.34 16.86 14.89
N VAL A 232 -0.40 17.82 13.96
CA VAL A 232 -1.35 17.85 12.85
C VAL A 232 -0.59 17.88 11.53
N VAL A 233 -0.89 16.91 10.68
CA VAL A 233 -0.29 16.76 9.34
C VAL A 233 -1.40 16.83 8.30
N PRO A 234 -1.57 17.96 7.59
CA PRO A 234 -2.61 18.10 6.56
C PRO A 234 -2.48 17.04 5.45
N GLY A 235 -3.61 16.56 4.94
CA GLY A 235 -3.66 15.46 3.97
C GLY A 235 -3.05 15.78 2.60
N SER A 236 -2.87 17.05 2.26
CA SER A 236 -2.17 17.51 1.06
C SER A 236 -1.76 18.98 1.18
N GLY A 237 -0.83 19.42 0.32
CA GLY A 237 -0.42 20.83 0.29
C GLY A 237 -1.57 21.80 -0.05
N LEU A 238 -2.56 21.38 -0.85
CA LEU A 238 -3.75 22.19 -1.12
C LEU A 238 -4.64 22.31 0.12
N ILE A 239 -4.83 21.22 0.85
CA ILE A 239 -5.59 21.24 2.12
C ILE A 239 -4.87 22.10 3.15
N LYS A 240 -3.53 22.02 3.25
CA LYS A 240 -2.75 22.88 4.13
C LYS A 240 -2.99 24.35 3.85
N LYS A 241 -2.86 24.77 2.60
CA LYS A 241 -3.12 26.17 2.18
C LYS A 241 -4.54 26.62 2.50
N GLN A 242 -5.53 25.74 2.29
CA GLN A 242 -6.92 26.05 2.63
C GLN A 242 -7.10 26.17 4.15
N ALA A 243 -6.56 25.26 4.94
CA ALA A 243 -6.64 25.30 6.39
C ALA A 243 -6.00 26.56 6.98
N GLU A 244 -4.84 26.97 6.46
CA GLU A 244 -4.16 28.21 6.84
C GLU A 244 -4.97 29.47 6.43
N LYS A 245 -5.60 29.47 5.24
CA LYS A 245 -6.51 30.54 4.83
C LYS A 245 -7.72 30.67 5.77
N GLU A 246 -8.21 29.55 6.31
CA GLU A 246 -9.30 29.51 7.29
C GLU A 246 -8.84 29.77 8.72
N GLY A 247 -7.53 29.87 8.98
CA GLY A 247 -6.95 30.10 10.31
C GLY A 247 -6.97 28.88 11.23
N LEU A 248 -7.15 27.67 10.68
CA LEU A 248 -7.15 26.43 11.47
C LEU A 248 -5.78 26.12 12.05
N ASP A 249 -4.70 26.45 11.34
CA ASP A 249 -3.31 26.37 11.81
C ASP A 249 -3.11 27.09 13.15
N LYS A 250 -3.65 28.32 13.25
CA LYS A 250 -3.58 29.13 14.49
C LYS A 250 -4.36 28.48 15.64
N ILE A 251 -5.54 27.93 15.35
CA ILE A 251 -6.34 27.23 16.39
C ILE A 251 -5.55 26.04 16.95
N PHE A 252 -4.88 25.27 16.09
CA PHE A 252 -4.07 24.14 16.53
C PHE A 252 -2.81 24.56 17.27
N THR A 253 -2.08 25.55 16.75
CA THR A 253 -0.85 26.03 17.38
C THR A 253 -1.12 26.72 18.72
N ASP A 254 -2.20 27.50 18.84
CA ASP A 254 -2.63 28.12 20.11
C ASP A 254 -3.02 27.07 21.15
N ALA A 255 -3.54 25.92 20.71
CA ALA A 255 -3.83 24.79 21.58
C ALA A 255 -2.58 23.95 21.95
N GLY A 256 -1.42 24.22 21.33
CA GLY A 256 -0.16 23.52 21.58
C GLY A 256 0.13 22.35 20.64
N PHE A 257 -0.61 22.19 19.56
CA PHE A 257 -0.31 21.20 18.51
C PHE A 257 0.81 21.70 17.59
N ASP A 258 1.67 20.79 17.18
CA ASP A 258 2.69 21.03 16.17
C ASP A 258 2.06 20.93 14.76
N TRP A 259 1.98 22.07 14.06
CA TRP A 259 1.44 22.16 12.70
C TRP A 259 2.53 21.85 11.67
N ARG A 260 2.33 20.76 10.92
CA ARG A 260 3.37 20.17 10.07
C ARG A 260 3.13 20.41 8.58
N GLU A 261 4.14 20.11 7.76
CA GLU A 261 3.98 19.99 6.32
C GLU A 261 3.19 18.74 5.95
N ALA A 262 2.47 18.84 4.81
CA ALA A 262 1.72 17.70 4.29
C ALA A 262 2.64 16.54 3.92
N GLY A 263 2.32 15.34 4.40
CA GLY A 263 3.12 14.14 4.16
C GLY A 263 2.62 12.93 4.95
N CYS A 264 3.37 11.84 4.90
CA CYS A 264 3.02 10.62 5.63
C CYS A 264 3.38 10.70 7.13
N SER A 265 4.51 11.35 7.49
CA SER A 265 4.94 11.56 8.88
C SER A 265 4.78 10.28 9.74
N MET A 266 4.21 10.41 10.92
CA MET A 266 3.98 9.29 11.85
C MET A 266 3.02 8.21 11.31
N CYS A 267 2.21 8.48 10.27
CA CYS A 267 1.34 7.45 9.68
C CYS A 267 2.10 6.17 9.26
N LEU A 268 3.36 6.32 8.81
CA LEU A 268 4.26 5.22 8.44
C LEU A 268 5.41 5.02 9.43
N GLY A 269 5.76 6.05 10.22
CA GLY A 269 6.93 6.03 11.10
C GLY A 269 8.25 5.79 10.37
N MET A 270 8.37 6.24 9.11
CA MET A 270 9.58 6.07 8.29
C MET A 270 10.56 7.26 8.39
N ASN A 271 10.17 8.31 9.05
CA ASN A 271 10.96 9.51 9.38
C ASN A 271 11.18 9.58 10.90
N PRO A 272 11.85 10.63 11.42
CA PRO A 272 12.04 10.80 12.86
C PRO A 272 10.76 10.92 13.68
N ASP A 273 9.60 11.21 13.05
CA ASP A 273 8.30 11.25 13.71
C ASP A 273 7.83 9.81 14.02
N GLN A 274 8.28 9.28 15.15
CA GLN A 274 7.99 7.92 15.58
C GLN A 274 7.58 7.88 17.04
N LEU A 275 6.84 6.83 17.41
CA LEU A 275 6.63 6.46 18.79
C LEU A 275 7.88 5.75 19.33
N LYS A 276 8.24 6.07 20.54
CA LYS A 276 9.18 5.27 21.33
C LYS A 276 8.48 3.99 21.83
N PRO A 277 9.25 2.95 22.22
CA PRO A 277 8.68 1.76 22.80
C PRO A 277 7.77 2.09 24.00
N LYS A 278 6.56 1.52 23.99
CA LYS A 278 5.49 1.71 24.98
C LYS A 278 4.81 3.07 24.96
N GLU A 279 5.26 4.07 24.21
CA GLU A 279 4.48 5.31 24.02
C GLU A 279 3.14 4.99 23.36
N ARG A 280 2.09 5.63 23.81
CA ARG A 280 0.70 5.44 23.38
C ARG A 280 0.20 6.64 22.57
N CYS A 281 -0.36 6.37 21.40
CA CYS A 281 -0.83 7.42 20.50
C CYS A 281 -2.33 7.31 20.20
N ALA A 282 -3.06 8.40 20.39
CA ALA A 282 -4.37 8.63 19.79
C ALA A 282 -4.17 9.06 18.32
N SER A 283 -4.60 8.23 17.36
CA SER A 283 -4.18 8.36 15.97
C SER A 283 -5.33 8.28 14.98
N THR A 284 -5.31 9.16 13.97
CA THR A 284 -6.24 9.11 12.85
C THR A 284 -5.72 8.27 11.67
N SER A 285 -4.60 7.56 11.86
CA SER A 285 -4.05 6.62 10.87
C SER A 285 -5.07 5.52 10.50
N ASN A 286 -4.83 4.81 9.39
CA ASN A 286 -5.74 3.73 8.96
C ASN A 286 -5.37 2.38 9.56
N ARG A 287 -4.14 2.21 10.02
CA ARG A 287 -3.56 0.93 10.48
C ARG A 287 -2.78 1.12 11.76
N ASN A 288 -2.84 0.12 12.63
CA ASN A 288 -2.20 0.11 13.94
C ASN A 288 -1.50 -1.21 14.29
N PHE A 289 -1.07 -1.98 13.29
CA PHE A 289 -0.32 -3.22 13.57
C PHE A 289 0.98 -2.93 14.33
N GLU A 290 1.52 -3.92 15.00
CA GLU A 290 2.73 -3.85 15.81
C GLU A 290 3.87 -3.13 15.09
N GLY A 291 4.41 -2.08 15.69
CA GLY A 291 5.52 -1.29 15.15
C GLY A 291 5.16 -0.29 14.05
N ARG A 292 3.90 -0.14 13.65
CA ARG A 292 3.48 0.74 12.54
C ARG A 292 3.97 2.17 12.66
N GLN A 293 3.79 2.79 13.82
CA GLN A 293 4.19 4.17 14.10
C GLN A 293 5.54 4.28 14.85
N GLY A 294 6.26 3.17 14.99
CA GLY A 294 7.54 3.04 15.68
C GLY A 294 7.63 1.73 16.44
N ALA A 295 8.83 1.17 16.55
CA ALA A 295 9.06 -0.11 17.21
C ALA A 295 8.56 -0.10 18.66
N GLY A 296 7.65 -1.01 19.03
CA GLY A 296 7.04 -1.09 20.36
C GLY A 296 6.05 0.04 20.68
N GLY A 297 5.70 0.89 19.71
CA GLY A 297 4.70 1.95 19.83
C GLY A 297 3.29 1.39 19.87
N ARG A 298 2.41 2.01 20.65
CA ARG A 298 1.03 1.60 20.92
C ARG A 298 0.05 2.58 20.31
N THR A 299 -0.67 2.15 19.27
CA THR A 299 -1.53 3.03 18.47
C THR A 299 -3.00 2.68 18.63
N HIS A 300 -3.82 3.65 19.00
CA HIS A 300 -5.28 3.58 19.01
C HIS A 300 -5.85 4.37 17.84
N LEU A 301 -6.56 3.69 16.93
CA LEU A 301 -7.23 4.34 15.82
C LEU A 301 -8.55 4.96 16.28
N MET A 302 -8.81 6.18 15.82
CA MET A 302 -10.05 6.93 16.12
C MET A 302 -10.27 8.05 15.11
N SER A 303 -11.41 8.72 15.23
CA SER A 303 -11.72 9.89 14.39
C SER A 303 -10.87 11.12 14.77
N PRO A 304 -10.71 12.09 13.85
CA PRO A 304 -9.94 13.32 14.12
C PRO A 304 -10.43 14.11 15.33
N ALA A 305 -11.75 14.21 15.51
CA ALA A 305 -12.33 14.88 16.65
C ALA A 305 -12.04 14.14 17.97
N MET A 306 -12.08 12.80 17.95
CA MET A 306 -11.72 11.97 19.10
C MET A 306 -10.24 12.10 19.46
N ALA A 307 -9.35 12.11 18.45
CA ALA A 307 -7.91 12.30 18.66
C ALA A 307 -7.62 13.70 19.25
N ALA A 308 -8.31 14.73 18.76
CA ALA A 308 -8.23 16.08 19.32
C ALA A 308 -8.72 16.12 20.78
N ALA A 309 -9.82 15.45 21.09
CA ALA A 309 -10.36 15.34 22.45
C ALA A 309 -9.35 14.65 23.39
N ALA A 310 -8.75 13.56 22.93
CA ALA A 310 -7.73 12.86 23.70
C ALA A 310 -6.50 13.75 23.96
N GLY A 311 -6.09 14.58 23.01
CA GLY A 311 -5.01 15.55 23.21
C GLY A 311 -5.28 16.58 24.30
N VAL A 312 -6.52 17.06 24.38
CA VAL A 312 -6.93 18.04 25.40
C VAL A 312 -7.03 17.40 26.80
N THR A 313 -7.46 16.16 26.89
CA THR A 313 -7.72 15.52 28.20
C THR A 313 -6.56 14.65 28.72
N GLY A 314 -5.62 14.26 27.84
CA GLY A 314 -4.50 13.38 28.17
C GLY A 314 -4.85 11.89 28.22
N HIS A 315 -6.09 11.53 27.89
CA HIS A 315 -6.56 10.14 27.82
C HIS A 315 -7.59 9.98 26.69
N LEU A 316 -7.87 8.76 26.29
CA LEU A 316 -8.92 8.48 25.31
C LEU A 316 -10.25 9.03 25.85
N THR A 317 -10.95 9.82 25.04
CA THR A 317 -12.10 10.59 25.54
C THR A 317 -13.24 10.59 24.56
N ASP A 318 -14.44 10.39 25.06
CA ASP A 318 -15.65 10.59 24.27
C ASP A 318 -15.80 12.07 23.93
N VAL A 319 -15.63 12.40 22.68
CA VAL A 319 -15.68 13.77 22.18
C VAL A 319 -17.01 14.46 22.49
N ARG A 320 -18.12 13.73 22.62
CA ARG A 320 -19.44 14.26 22.97
C ARG A 320 -19.47 14.90 24.35
N LYS A 321 -18.52 14.55 25.24
CA LYS A 321 -18.39 15.20 26.57
C LYS A 321 -17.79 16.62 26.48
N LEU A 322 -17.12 16.96 25.37
CA LEU A 322 -16.42 18.23 25.21
C LEU A 322 -17.15 19.24 24.34
N ILE A 323 -18.05 18.81 23.48
CA ILE A 323 -18.76 19.68 22.54
C ILE A 323 -20.26 19.40 22.65
N SER A 324 -21.04 20.46 22.92
CA SER A 324 -22.51 20.39 23.04
C SER A 324 -23.25 20.46 21.71
N THR A 325 -22.56 20.78 20.61
CA THR A 325 -23.12 20.84 19.26
C THR A 325 -22.05 20.48 18.25
N PHE A 326 -22.14 19.26 17.69
CA PHE A 326 -21.40 18.90 16.48
C PHE A 326 -22.21 19.34 15.25
N PRO A 327 -21.58 19.94 14.23
CA PRO A 327 -22.20 19.92 12.93
C PRO A 327 -22.26 18.44 12.50
N THR A 328 -23.45 17.89 12.48
CA THR A 328 -23.66 16.60 11.80
C THR A 328 -23.19 16.73 10.36
N SER A 329 -22.56 15.69 9.80
CA SER A 329 -22.15 15.67 8.39
C SER A 329 -23.30 15.98 7.42
N ALA A 330 -24.55 15.79 7.86
CA ALA A 330 -25.77 16.17 7.17
C ALA A 330 -26.15 17.67 7.29
N SER A 331 -25.64 18.38 8.29
CA SER A 331 -26.02 19.80 8.57
C SER A 331 -25.13 20.82 7.88
N THR A 332 -23.99 20.46 7.38
CA THR A 332 -23.24 21.31 6.48
C THR A 332 -23.83 21.16 5.06
N LYS A 333 -24.88 21.92 4.77
CA LYS A 333 -24.98 22.51 3.44
C LYS A 333 -23.69 23.31 3.27
N THR A 334 -22.62 22.63 2.92
CA THR A 334 -21.36 23.24 2.54
C THR A 334 -21.65 24.01 1.28
N THR A 335 -22.02 25.26 1.42
CA THR A 335 -21.66 26.23 0.42
C THR A 335 -20.15 26.16 0.37
N HIS A 336 -19.61 25.31 -0.51
CA HIS A 336 -18.21 25.40 -0.87
C HIS A 336 -18.02 26.85 -1.32
N PRO A 337 -17.18 27.66 -0.67
CA PRO A 337 -16.85 28.95 -1.20
C PRO A 337 -16.43 28.67 -2.64
N GLU A 338 -17.00 29.40 -3.59
CA GLU A 338 -16.52 29.37 -4.95
C GLU A 338 -15.02 29.49 -4.87
N ILE A 339 -14.31 28.43 -5.30
CA ILE A 339 -12.87 28.52 -5.47
C ILE A 339 -12.75 29.52 -6.61
N GLU A 340 -12.54 30.80 -6.26
CA GLU A 340 -12.21 31.82 -7.22
C GLU A 340 -11.07 31.21 -8.03
N ASN A 341 -11.29 31.13 -9.35
CA ASN A 341 -10.31 30.70 -10.33
C ASN A 341 -9.17 31.74 -10.37
N GLU A 342 -8.40 31.84 -9.30
CA GLU A 342 -7.06 32.36 -9.45
C GLU A 342 -6.34 31.34 -10.32
N SER A 343 -6.13 31.72 -11.55
CA SER A 343 -5.27 31.04 -12.49
C SER A 343 -3.99 30.67 -11.74
N ILE A 344 -3.85 29.36 -11.45
CA ILE A 344 -2.57 28.80 -11.05
C ILE A 344 -1.71 28.84 -12.32
N ALA A 345 -1.28 30.07 -12.69
CA ALA A 345 -0.11 30.23 -13.48
C ALA A 345 1.02 29.69 -12.62
N HIS A 346 1.49 28.49 -12.95
CA HIS A 346 2.80 28.06 -12.50
C HIS A 346 3.80 29.07 -13.04
N LYS A 347 4.07 30.13 -12.27
CA LYS A 347 5.38 30.73 -12.32
C LYS A 347 6.33 29.61 -11.87
N GLN A 348 7.06 29.08 -12.83
CA GLN A 348 8.35 28.46 -12.54
C GLN A 348 9.19 29.57 -11.91
N GLU A 349 9.15 29.71 -10.62
CA GLU A 349 10.24 30.30 -9.88
C GLU A 349 11.29 29.20 -9.80
N ASP A 350 12.33 29.38 -10.59
CA ASP A 350 13.59 28.66 -10.47
C ASP A 350 14.11 28.86 -9.05
N ALA A 351 13.74 27.96 -8.17
CA ALA A 351 14.41 27.80 -6.89
C ALA A 351 15.68 26.97 -7.14
N HIS A 352 16.68 27.61 -7.73
CA HIS A 352 18.07 27.20 -7.51
C HIS A 352 18.42 27.62 -6.09
N ALA A 353 18.21 26.74 -5.14
CA ALA A 353 18.92 26.74 -3.87
C ALA A 353 19.92 25.59 -3.95
N ASP A 354 21.18 25.99 -4.14
CA ASP A 354 22.35 25.15 -3.94
C ASP A 354 22.34 24.58 -2.53
N GLU A 355 21.99 23.32 -2.36
CA GLU A 355 22.53 22.45 -1.34
C GLU A 355 23.12 21.22 -2.04
N LYS A 356 24.43 21.33 -2.30
CA LYS A 356 25.27 20.19 -2.63
C LYS A 356 25.27 19.23 -1.43
N ALA A 357 24.44 18.20 -1.49
CA ALA A 357 24.70 16.99 -0.73
C ALA A 357 25.90 16.31 -1.39
N ASP A 358 27.02 16.30 -0.73
CA ASP A 358 28.21 15.57 -1.12
C ASP A 358 27.88 14.07 -1.20
N ILE A 359 27.66 13.61 -2.42
CA ILE A 359 27.67 12.19 -2.74
C ILE A 359 29.14 11.80 -2.85
N VAL A 360 29.63 11.12 -1.83
CA VAL A 360 30.92 10.46 -1.88
C VAL A 360 30.84 9.37 -2.95
N THR A 361 31.37 9.68 -4.13
CA THR A 361 31.63 8.73 -5.20
C THR A 361 33.13 8.46 -5.22
N ASP A 362 33.57 7.50 -4.42
CA ASP A 362 34.86 6.84 -4.64
C ASP A 362 34.65 5.32 -4.59
N ALA A 363 34.42 4.76 -5.76
CA ALA A 363 34.73 3.37 -6.04
C ALA A 363 35.38 3.31 -7.43
N PRO A 364 36.52 2.62 -7.57
CA PRO A 364 37.28 2.62 -8.81
C PRO A 364 36.52 1.91 -9.94
N ALA A 365 36.44 2.58 -11.07
CA ALA A 365 35.96 2.04 -12.31
C ALA A 365 36.83 0.86 -12.74
N ASN A 366 36.32 -0.34 -12.66
CA ASN A 366 36.89 -1.48 -13.39
C ASN A 366 35.94 -1.89 -14.50
N SER A 367 36.36 -1.58 -15.71
CA SER A 367 35.70 -1.88 -16.97
C SER A 367 35.67 -3.39 -17.22
N SER A 368 34.47 -3.97 -17.29
CA SER A 368 34.28 -5.24 -17.99
C SER A 368 32.97 -5.22 -18.77
N VAL A 369 33.10 -5.06 -20.04
CA VAL A 369 32.32 -5.55 -21.18
C VAL A 369 30.85 -5.85 -20.92
N HIS A 370 30.00 -4.83 -21.05
CA HIS A 370 28.60 -5.03 -21.35
C HIS A 370 28.47 -5.25 -22.87
N ALA A 371 28.07 -6.46 -23.29
CA ALA A 371 27.57 -6.67 -24.63
C ALA A 371 26.35 -5.77 -24.82
N ALA A 372 26.47 -4.81 -25.72
CA ALA A 372 25.37 -3.94 -26.12
C ALA A 372 24.27 -4.78 -26.75
N VAL A 373 23.08 -4.76 -26.14
CA VAL A 373 21.87 -5.31 -26.76
C VAL A 373 21.51 -4.42 -27.95
N ALA A 374 21.40 -5.02 -29.11
CA ALA A 374 21.07 -4.35 -30.37
C ALA A 374 19.67 -3.67 -30.28
N PRO A 375 19.46 -2.51 -30.93
CA PRO A 375 18.17 -1.84 -30.94
C PRO A 375 17.20 -2.59 -31.85
N GLY A 376 16.18 -3.23 -31.25
CA GLY A 376 15.12 -3.91 -32.03
C GLY A 376 14.29 -4.96 -31.29
N GLU A 377 14.65 -5.39 -30.08
CA GLU A 377 13.85 -6.36 -29.33
C GLU A 377 12.94 -5.66 -28.32
N SER A 378 11.66 -6.04 -28.36
CA SER A 378 10.58 -5.55 -27.49
C SER A 378 10.95 -5.67 -26.01
N ALA A 379 10.60 -4.66 -25.22
CA ALA A 379 10.81 -4.60 -23.78
C ALA A 379 10.02 -5.69 -23.04
N GLY A 380 10.56 -6.90 -22.96
CA GLY A 380 10.08 -8.01 -22.18
C GLY A 380 11.21 -8.56 -21.30
N MET A 381 10.89 -9.45 -20.38
CA MET A 381 11.90 -10.14 -19.58
C MET A 381 12.73 -11.10 -20.44
N PRO A 382 14.00 -11.39 -20.06
CA PRO A 382 14.83 -12.33 -20.83
C PRO A 382 14.19 -13.73 -20.87
N LYS A 383 14.13 -14.33 -22.04
CA LYS A 383 13.64 -15.71 -22.23
C LYS A 383 14.42 -16.69 -21.36
N PHE A 384 13.71 -17.65 -20.80
CA PHE A 384 14.27 -18.75 -20.04
C PHE A 384 13.88 -20.07 -20.71
N THR A 385 14.82 -20.72 -21.37
CA THR A 385 14.63 -22.04 -22.00
C THR A 385 15.50 -23.09 -21.34
N VAL A 386 16.80 -22.95 -21.49
CA VAL A 386 17.82 -23.79 -20.86
C VAL A 386 18.82 -22.91 -20.13
N LEU A 387 19.14 -23.25 -18.91
CA LEU A 387 20.13 -22.55 -18.08
C LEU A 387 21.19 -23.55 -17.61
N LYS A 388 22.43 -23.34 -18.00
CA LYS A 388 23.58 -24.10 -17.52
C LYS A 388 24.52 -23.21 -16.74
N GLY A 389 25.02 -23.68 -15.61
CA GLY A 389 26.00 -22.96 -14.82
C GLY A 389 26.25 -23.56 -13.45
N TYR A 390 27.13 -22.92 -12.70
CA TYR A 390 27.46 -23.33 -11.33
C TYR A 390 26.25 -23.16 -10.41
N ALA A 391 26.05 -24.17 -9.56
CA ALA A 391 25.02 -24.16 -8.52
C ALA A 391 25.65 -23.85 -7.17
N ALA A 392 25.28 -22.73 -6.56
CA ALA A 392 25.75 -22.38 -5.23
C ALA A 392 24.86 -23.04 -4.17
N PRO A 393 25.39 -23.92 -3.29
CA PRO A 393 24.63 -24.48 -2.18
C PRO A 393 24.47 -23.47 -1.05
N LEU A 394 23.24 -23.26 -0.60
CA LEU A 394 22.90 -22.36 0.51
C LEU A 394 22.18 -23.15 1.62
N ASP A 395 22.89 -23.39 2.71
CA ASP A 395 22.42 -24.21 3.82
C ASP A 395 21.76 -23.35 4.91
N ILE A 396 20.71 -22.59 4.52
CA ILE A 396 20.00 -21.67 5.42
C ILE A 396 18.50 -21.95 5.37
N ALA A 397 17.91 -22.27 6.52
CA ALA A 397 16.46 -22.36 6.66
C ALA A 397 15.85 -20.98 6.93
N ASN A 398 14.63 -20.74 6.43
CA ASN A 398 13.91 -19.49 6.62
C ASN A 398 14.72 -18.24 6.21
N ALA A 399 15.50 -18.35 5.13
CA ALA A 399 16.21 -17.19 4.58
C ALA A 399 15.19 -16.12 4.20
N ASP A 400 15.08 -15.08 5.02
CA ASP A 400 14.09 -14.02 4.83
C ASP A 400 14.55 -12.94 3.84
N THR A 401 13.64 -12.09 3.42
CA THR A 401 13.93 -11.03 2.45
C THR A 401 14.87 -9.96 2.98
N ASP A 402 14.97 -9.75 4.30
CA ASP A 402 15.95 -8.84 4.91
C ASP A 402 17.36 -9.46 4.93
N MET A 403 17.45 -10.77 5.03
CA MET A 403 18.71 -11.51 4.86
C MET A 403 19.17 -11.49 3.40
N ILE A 404 18.25 -11.67 2.44
CA ILE A 404 18.57 -11.63 1.01
C ILE A 404 19.01 -10.22 0.60
N ILE A 405 18.29 -9.18 1.01
CA ILE A 405 18.64 -7.79 0.77
C ILE A 405 18.26 -6.90 1.97
N PRO A 406 19.22 -6.40 2.75
CA PRO A 406 18.96 -5.54 3.90
C PRO A 406 18.30 -4.21 3.52
N LYS A 407 17.49 -3.67 4.44
CA LYS A 407 16.64 -2.49 4.24
C LYS A 407 17.37 -1.23 3.76
N GLN A 408 18.64 -1.05 4.07
CA GLN A 408 19.43 0.12 3.65
C GLN A 408 19.58 0.21 2.12
N PHE A 409 19.45 -0.91 1.40
CA PHE A 409 19.57 -0.98 -0.06
C PHE A 409 18.23 -0.83 -0.78
N LEU A 410 17.11 -0.70 -0.06
CA LEU A 410 15.77 -0.64 -0.65
C LEU A 410 15.39 0.76 -1.17
N LYS A 411 16.28 1.73 -1.10
CA LYS A 411 16.05 3.11 -1.59
C LYS A 411 16.14 3.24 -3.10
N THR A 412 16.76 2.27 -3.77
CA THR A 412 16.91 2.29 -5.23
C THR A 412 15.60 1.91 -5.92
N ILE A 413 15.33 2.57 -7.03
CA ILE A 413 14.26 2.24 -7.97
C ILE A 413 14.77 1.42 -9.18
N LYS A 414 16.10 1.23 -9.27
CA LYS A 414 16.73 0.48 -10.35
C LYS A 414 16.78 -1.00 -10.01
N ARG A 415 16.53 -1.84 -11.01
CA ARG A 415 16.66 -3.31 -10.89
C ARG A 415 18.10 -3.80 -10.96
N THR A 416 19.05 -2.90 -11.21
CA THR A 416 20.49 -3.17 -11.35
C THR A 416 21.27 -2.35 -10.31
N GLY A 417 22.52 -2.76 -10.04
CA GLY A 417 23.37 -2.16 -9.00
C GLY A 417 23.12 -2.73 -7.60
N LEU A 418 22.44 -3.90 -7.53
CA LEU A 418 22.12 -4.59 -6.27
C LEU A 418 22.99 -5.83 -6.02
N ARG A 419 23.91 -6.16 -6.93
CA ARG A 419 24.79 -7.32 -6.83
C ARG A 419 25.52 -7.40 -5.48
N ASP A 420 26.06 -6.31 -5.00
CA ASP A 420 26.79 -6.26 -3.75
C ASP A 420 25.88 -6.18 -2.51
N ALA A 421 24.62 -5.83 -2.70
CA ALA A 421 23.60 -5.84 -1.65
C ALA A 421 23.07 -7.25 -1.34
N LEU A 422 23.24 -8.22 -2.28
CA LEU A 422 22.78 -9.59 -2.10
C LEU A 422 23.49 -10.25 -0.92
N PHE A 423 22.72 -10.74 0.05
CA PHE A 423 23.20 -11.36 1.29
C PHE A 423 24.28 -10.53 2.00
N TYR A 424 24.16 -9.20 1.96
CA TYR A 424 25.20 -8.27 2.42
C TYR A 424 25.75 -8.60 3.82
N ALA A 425 24.85 -8.84 4.78
CA ALA A 425 25.23 -9.16 6.17
C ALA A 425 25.99 -10.49 6.32
N LEU A 426 25.86 -11.40 5.35
CA LEU A 426 26.58 -12.69 5.33
C LEU A 426 27.83 -12.63 4.47
N ARG A 427 27.81 -11.80 3.41
CA ARG A 427 28.94 -11.65 2.46
C ARG A 427 29.99 -10.69 2.93
N PHE A 428 29.64 -9.70 3.73
CA PHE A 428 30.55 -8.64 4.15
C PHE A 428 30.48 -8.44 5.66
N ASN A 429 31.63 -8.09 6.25
CA ASN A 429 31.67 -7.63 7.64
C ASN A 429 31.03 -6.22 7.70
N PRO A 430 29.97 -5.99 8.51
CA PRO A 430 29.26 -4.72 8.55
C PRO A 430 30.09 -3.55 9.08
N GLU A 431 31.15 -3.81 9.86
CA GLU A 431 32.01 -2.77 10.45
C GLU A 431 33.18 -2.37 9.53
N THR A 432 33.77 -3.36 8.85
CA THR A 432 34.98 -3.16 8.04
C THR A 432 34.73 -3.13 6.55
N GLY A 433 33.57 -3.60 6.08
CA GLY A 433 33.25 -3.81 4.67
C GLY A 433 34.04 -4.95 4.01
N ALA A 434 34.88 -5.67 4.76
CA ALA A 434 35.68 -6.78 4.22
C ALA A 434 34.80 -7.97 3.85
N GLU A 435 35.11 -8.63 2.73
CA GLU A 435 34.42 -9.85 2.33
C GLU A 435 34.61 -10.99 3.34
N ASN A 436 33.55 -11.74 3.61
CA ASN A 436 33.61 -12.97 4.35
C ASN A 436 34.03 -14.12 3.41
N PRO A 437 35.25 -14.64 3.51
CA PRO A 437 35.75 -15.67 2.59
C PRO A 437 35.04 -17.02 2.76
N ASN A 438 34.34 -17.20 3.87
CA ASN A 438 33.64 -18.46 4.17
C ASN A 438 32.21 -18.51 3.60
N PHE A 439 31.66 -17.39 3.13
CA PHE A 439 30.35 -17.38 2.52
C PHE A 439 30.40 -17.87 1.06
N VAL A 440 29.53 -18.80 0.70
CA VAL A 440 29.60 -19.52 -0.58
C VAL A 440 29.66 -18.60 -1.79
N LEU A 441 28.86 -17.54 -1.86
CA LEU A 441 28.85 -16.62 -3.00
C LEU A 441 30.10 -15.72 -3.10
N ASN A 442 30.99 -15.75 -2.12
CA ASN A 442 32.29 -15.07 -2.16
C ASN A 442 33.43 -16.01 -2.59
N GLN A 443 33.15 -17.28 -2.85
CA GLN A 443 34.13 -18.31 -3.25
C GLN A 443 34.04 -18.60 -4.75
N GLU A 444 35.15 -18.94 -5.38
CA GLU A 444 35.11 -19.52 -6.72
C GLU A 444 34.69 -21.00 -6.66
N PRO A 445 33.86 -21.47 -7.61
CA PRO A 445 33.36 -20.76 -8.81
C PRO A 445 32.01 -20.01 -8.58
N TYR A 446 31.50 -19.93 -7.35
CA TYR A 446 30.14 -19.46 -7.06
C TYR A 446 29.93 -17.95 -7.19
N ARG A 447 31.01 -17.16 -7.32
CA ARG A 447 30.92 -15.75 -7.73
C ARG A 447 30.23 -15.57 -9.09
N GLN A 448 30.20 -16.64 -9.89
CA GLN A 448 29.55 -16.73 -11.20
C GLN A 448 28.35 -17.67 -11.19
N ALA A 449 27.81 -17.98 -10.01
CA ALA A 449 26.66 -18.87 -9.88
C ALA A 449 25.44 -18.32 -10.63
N ARG A 450 24.79 -19.21 -11.37
CA ARG A 450 23.53 -18.94 -12.06
C ARG A 450 22.34 -19.66 -11.43
N ILE A 451 22.62 -20.63 -10.56
CA ILE A 451 21.65 -21.45 -9.86
C ILE A 451 21.97 -21.36 -8.37
N LEU A 452 20.95 -21.16 -7.55
CA LEU A 452 21.05 -21.24 -6.09
C LEU A 452 20.31 -22.49 -5.61
N VAL A 453 20.96 -23.34 -4.83
CA VAL A 453 20.34 -24.54 -4.26
C VAL A 453 20.16 -24.34 -2.77
N CYS A 454 18.93 -24.18 -2.32
CA CYS A 454 18.56 -23.90 -0.94
C CYS A 454 18.16 -25.20 -0.24
N THR A 455 19.00 -25.72 0.65
CA THR A 455 18.75 -26.98 1.37
C THR A 455 17.76 -26.80 2.54
N GLY A 456 17.63 -25.58 3.05
CA GLY A 456 16.65 -25.23 4.08
C GLY A 456 15.28 -24.85 3.51
N PRO A 457 14.18 -25.09 4.26
CA PRO A 457 12.82 -24.76 3.83
C PRO A 457 12.51 -23.26 3.91
N ASN A 458 11.38 -22.86 3.29
CA ASN A 458 10.73 -21.55 3.42
C ASN A 458 11.63 -20.37 3.00
N PHE A 459 12.28 -20.51 1.84
CA PHE A 459 13.15 -19.47 1.29
C PHE A 459 12.35 -18.23 0.84
N GLY A 460 12.85 -17.03 1.13
CA GLY A 460 12.24 -15.75 0.76
C GLY A 460 11.07 -15.35 1.67
N CYS A 461 11.00 -15.86 2.89
CA CYS A 461 9.99 -15.43 3.87
C CYS A 461 10.18 -13.96 4.31
N GLY A 462 9.25 -13.43 5.09
CA GLY A 462 9.29 -12.05 5.55
C GLY A 462 8.51 -11.09 4.66
N SER A 463 8.99 -9.85 4.49
CA SER A 463 8.21 -8.84 3.79
C SER A 463 8.26 -8.98 2.26
N SER A 464 7.15 -8.59 1.60
CA SER A 464 6.96 -8.70 0.15
C SER A 464 7.79 -7.67 -0.62
N ARG A 465 9.08 -7.94 -0.83
CA ARG A 465 10.00 -7.03 -1.51
C ARG A 465 10.45 -7.59 -2.84
N GLU A 466 10.17 -6.89 -3.92
CA GLU A 466 10.67 -7.23 -5.25
C GLU A 466 12.19 -7.05 -5.37
N HIS A 467 12.80 -6.25 -4.51
CA HIS A 467 14.26 -6.06 -4.48
C HIS A 467 15.03 -7.36 -4.21
N ALA A 468 14.43 -8.33 -3.50
CA ALA A 468 15.09 -9.61 -3.24
C ALA A 468 15.32 -10.43 -4.53
N PRO A 469 14.32 -10.68 -5.40
CA PRO A 469 14.56 -11.22 -6.74
C PRO A 469 15.47 -10.35 -7.61
N TRP A 470 15.39 -9.02 -7.52
CA TRP A 470 16.27 -8.14 -8.29
C TRP A 470 17.74 -8.32 -7.92
N ALA A 471 18.05 -8.40 -6.62
CA ALA A 471 19.42 -8.59 -6.15
C ALA A 471 19.99 -9.96 -6.59
N LEU A 472 19.17 -11.01 -6.55
CA LEU A 472 19.55 -12.34 -7.03
C LEU A 472 19.82 -12.33 -8.54
N ASN A 473 18.94 -11.70 -9.31
CA ASN A 473 19.07 -11.60 -10.77
C ASN A 473 20.27 -10.74 -11.18
N ASP A 474 20.50 -9.61 -10.49
CA ASP A 474 21.64 -8.71 -10.74
C ASP A 474 22.97 -9.37 -10.35
N PHE A 475 22.98 -10.28 -9.39
CA PHE A 475 24.14 -11.13 -9.10
C PHE A 475 24.44 -12.11 -10.23
N GLY A 476 23.43 -12.59 -10.96
CA GLY A 476 23.49 -13.56 -12.04
C GLY A 476 22.66 -14.83 -11.81
N ILE A 477 22.02 -14.95 -10.66
CA ILE A 477 21.19 -16.12 -10.30
C ILE A 477 19.85 -16.00 -11.01
N ARG A 478 19.57 -16.93 -11.92
CA ARG A 478 18.34 -17.01 -12.71
C ARG A 478 17.42 -18.16 -12.30
N CYS A 479 17.95 -19.15 -11.58
CA CYS A 479 17.20 -20.29 -11.06
C CYS A 479 17.48 -20.48 -9.58
N ILE A 480 16.44 -20.81 -8.82
CA ILE A 480 16.53 -21.16 -7.40
C ILE A 480 15.87 -22.53 -7.26
N ILE A 481 16.54 -23.48 -6.60
CA ILE A 481 16.04 -24.83 -6.33
C ILE A 481 15.93 -25.00 -4.83
N GLY A 482 14.78 -25.42 -4.34
CA GLY A 482 14.57 -25.61 -2.89
C GLY A 482 13.35 -26.46 -2.60
N THR A 483 13.13 -26.77 -1.32
CA THR A 483 12.00 -27.61 -0.88
C THR A 483 10.70 -26.82 -0.72
N SER A 484 10.79 -25.54 -0.36
CA SER A 484 9.64 -24.64 -0.23
C SER A 484 10.03 -23.17 -0.23
N TYR A 485 9.08 -22.32 -0.58
CA TYR A 485 9.24 -20.86 -0.70
C TYR A 485 8.08 -20.14 -0.03
N ALA A 486 8.31 -18.91 0.39
CA ALA A 486 7.21 -18.02 0.70
C ALA A 486 6.47 -17.61 -0.58
N ASP A 487 5.13 -17.62 -0.55
CA ASP A 487 4.27 -17.43 -1.73
C ASP A 487 4.55 -16.14 -2.50
N ILE A 488 4.75 -15.03 -1.78
CA ILE A 488 4.99 -13.72 -2.39
C ILE A 488 6.33 -13.72 -3.12
N PHE A 489 7.38 -14.22 -2.48
CA PHE A 489 8.71 -14.33 -3.11
C PHE A 489 8.68 -15.22 -4.35
N PHE A 490 8.04 -16.37 -4.25
CA PHE A 490 7.86 -17.31 -5.36
C PHE A 490 7.20 -16.65 -6.58
N ASN A 491 6.13 -15.90 -6.34
CA ASN A 491 5.44 -15.16 -7.40
C ASN A 491 6.30 -14.03 -7.99
N ASN A 492 7.03 -13.31 -7.14
CA ASN A 492 7.91 -12.23 -7.60
C ASN A 492 9.08 -12.74 -8.45
N CYS A 493 9.58 -13.97 -8.18
CA CYS A 493 10.59 -14.58 -9.04
C CYS A 493 10.11 -14.72 -10.50
N PHE A 494 8.92 -15.27 -10.71
CA PHE A 494 8.36 -15.41 -12.06
C PHE A 494 8.15 -14.07 -12.76
N LYS A 495 7.66 -13.06 -12.06
CA LYS A 495 7.49 -11.70 -12.61
C LYS A 495 8.81 -11.06 -13.06
N ASN A 496 9.93 -11.49 -12.48
CA ASN A 496 11.26 -10.98 -12.80
C ASN A 496 12.09 -11.93 -13.67
N GLY A 497 11.47 -12.91 -14.33
CA GLY A 497 12.13 -13.82 -15.26
C GLY A 497 13.05 -14.85 -14.62
N MET A 498 12.84 -15.13 -13.33
CA MET A 498 13.55 -16.14 -12.57
C MET A 498 12.69 -17.39 -12.41
N LEU A 499 13.33 -18.55 -12.36
CA LEU A 499 12.68 -19.86 -12.21
C LEU A 499 12.91 -20.41 -10.79
N PRO A 500 11.95 -20.33 -9.87
CA PRO A 500 11.99 -21.08 -8.61
C PRO A 500 11.45 -22.50 -8.86
N ILE A 501 12.21 -23.51 -8.48
CA ILE A 501 11.87 -24.94 -8.61
C ILE A 501 11.68 -25.55 -7.23
N VAL A 502 10.58 -26.27 -7.05
CA VAL A 502 10.30 -27.06 -5.82
C VAL A 502 10.63 -28.51 -6.09
N LEU A 503 11.52 -29.10 -5.28
CA LEU A 503 11.88 -30.52 -5.32
C LEU A 503 11.79 -31.10 -3.91
N ASP A 504 11.80 -32.42 -3.83
CA ASP A 504 11.94 -33.13 -2.55
C ASP A 504 13.34 -32.91 -1.94
N GLN A 505 13.47 -33.17 -0.64
CA GLN A 505 14.70 -32.91 0.10
C GLN A 505 15.89 -33.76 -0.40
N GLU A 506 15.66 -35.00 -0.85
CA GLU A 506 16.71 -35.87 -1.35
C GLU A 506 17.29 -35.33 -2.65
N SER A 507 16.44 -34.94 -3.57
CA SER A 507 16.83 -34.29 -4.84
C SER A 507 17.58 -32.98 -4.59
N VAL A 508 17.09 -32.11 -3.68
CA VAL A 508 17.77 -30.86 -3.34
C VAL A 508 19.15 -31.12 -2.73
N ASN A 509 19.30 -32.09 -1.85
CA ASN A 509 20.59 -32.45 -1.25
C ASN A 509 21.57 -32.96 -2.31
N ALA A 510 21.11 -33.82 -3.23
CA ALA A 510 21.94 -34.34 -4.32
C ALA A 510 22.48 -33.22 -5.24
N LEU A 511 21.64 -32.23 -5.55
CA LEU A 511 22.03 -31.05 -6.33
C LEU A 511 22.97 -30.11 -5.56
N ALA A 512 22.76 -29.98 -4.23
CA ALA A 512 23.68 -29.24 -3.37
C ALA A 512 25.07 -29.90 -3.29
N ASP A 513 25.14 -31.23 -3.27
CA ASP A 513 26.40 -31.97 -3.29
C ASP A 513 27.13 -31.84 -4.63
N ASP A 514 26.42 -31.87 -5.76
CA ASP A 514 27.00 -31.52 -7.07
C ASP A 514 27.54 -30.08 -7.05
N GLY A 515 26.78 -29.16 -6.46
CA GLY A 515 27.22 -27.78 -6.26
C GLY A 515 28.49 -27.69 -5.41
N ARG A 516 28.56 -28.36 -4.24
CA ARG A 516 29.76 -28.39 -3.37
C ARG A 516 30.99 -28.98 -4.09
N ALA A 517 30.75 -29.88 -5.03
CA ALA A 517 31.82 -30.42 -5.88
C ALA A 517 32.26 -29.46 -7.02
N GLY A 518 31.72 -28.23 -7.08
CA GLY A 518 32.04 -27.23 -8.09
C GLY A 518 31.62 -27.62 -9.49
N LYS A 519 30.59 -28.45 -9.65
CA LYS A 519 30.11 -28.92 -10.95
C LYS A 519 28.97 -28.04 -11.46
N GLU A 520 28.86 -27.96 -12.79
CA GLU A 520 27.74 -27.28 -13.44
C GLU A 520 26.51 -28.18 -13.47
N ILE A 521 25.34 -27.57 -13.30
CA ILE A 521 24.02 -28.19 -13.43
C ILE A 521 23.31 -27.51 -14.63
N GLU A 522 22.48 -28.28 -15.34
CA GLU A 522 21.66 -27.75 -16.41
C GLU A 522 20.17 -27.85 -16.05
N VAL A 523 19.45 -26.76 -16.22
CA VAL A 523 18.00 -26.64 -15.99
C VAL A 523 17.31 -26.41 -17.31
N ASP A 524 16.57 -27.41 -17.79
CA ASP A 524 15.77 -27.32 -19.02
C ASP A 524 14.30 -27.10 -18.66
N LEU A 525 13.82 -25.86 -18.82
CA LEU A 525 12.44 -25.49 -18.56
C LEU A 525 11.49 -26.05 -19.64
N VAL A 526 11.96 -26.20 -20.88
CA VAL A 526 11.12 -26.71 -21.97
C VAL A 526 10.72 -28.15 -21.71
N ASN A 527 11.67 -28.98 -21.28
CA ASN A 527 11.46 -30.38 -20.94
C ASN A 527 11.13 -30.60 -19.43
N GLN A 528 11.22 -29.55 -18.60
CA GLN A 528 10.98 -29.56 -17.16
C GLN A 528 11.85 -30.59 -16.43
N VAL A 529 13.14 -30.54 -16.68
CA VAL A 529 14.13 -31.41 -16.04
C VAL A 529 15.35 -30.63 -15.57
N VAL A 530 15.91 -31.06 -14.44
CA VAL A 530 17.25 -30.67 -13.99
C VAL A 530 18.20 -31.80 -14.31
N LEU A 531 19.22 -31.53 -15.12
CA LEU A 531 20.23 -32.51 -15.52
C LEU A 531 21.45 -32.36 -14.62
N ARG A 532 21.79 -33.43 -13.90
CA ARG A 532 22.97 -33.52 -13.05
C ARG A 532 24.24 -33.82 -13.87
N PRO A 533 25.43 -33.52 -13.34
CA PRO A 533 26.70 -33.80 -14.03
C PRO A 533 26.97 -35.28 -14.36
N ASP A 534 26.32 -36.17 -13.63
CA ASP A 534 26.40 -37.63 -13.84
C ASP A 534 25.44 -38.14 -14.93
N GLY A 535 24.65 -37.26 -15.55
CA GLY A 535 23.63 -37.58 -16.51
C GLY A 535 22.25 -37.93 -15.94
N THR A 536 22.11 -37.95 -14.63
CA THR A 536 20.80 -38.17 -13.99
C THR A 536 19.88 -36.98 -14.25
N SER A 537 18.61 -37.26 -14.59
CA SER A 537 17.56 -36.27 -14.84
C SER A 537 16.55 -36.25 -13.69
N ILE A 538 16.34 -35.11 -13.09
CA ILE A 538 15.34 -34.88 -12.04
C ILE A 538 14.19 -34.07 -12.63
N PRO A 539 12.96 -34.62 -12.73
CA PRO A 539 11.82 -33.89 -13.25
C PRO A 539 11.30 -32.88 -12.20
N PHE A 540 10.77 -31.77 -12.70
CA PHE A 540 10.07 -30.77 -11.89
C PHE A 540 8.79 -30.30 -12.57
N ASP A 541 7.86 -29.76 -11.78
CA ASP A 541 6.60 -29.24 -12.27
C ASP A 541 6.56 -27.71 -12.21
N VAL A 542 6.03 -27.08 -13.24
CA VAL A 542 5.77 -25.64 -13.33
C VAL A 542 4.43 -25.43 -14.02
N GLU A 543 3.60 -24.59 -13.43
CA GLU A 543 2.32 -24.20 -14.01
C GLU A 543 2.48 -23.78 -15.48
N ALA A 544 1.65 -24.33 -16.38
CA ALA A 544 1.75 -24.16 -17.83
C ALA A 544 1.79 -22.68 -18.27
N PHE A 545 1.02 -21.82 -17.62
CA PHE A 545 1.01 -20.40 -17.91
C PHE A 545 2.35 -19.72 -17.53
N ARG A 546 2.90 -20.02 -16.37
CA ARG A 546 4.21 -19.49 -15.92
C ARG A 546 5.35 -19.96 -16.82
N LYS A 547 5.32 -21.23 -17.22
CA LYS A 547 6.25 -21.79 -18.23
C LYS A 547 6.16 -21.03 -19.55
N HIS A 548 4.93 -20.80 -20.04
CA HIS A 548 4.71 -20.03 -21.28
C HIS A 548 5.32 -18.62 -21.18
N CYS A 549 5.10 -17.92 -20.08
CA CYS A 549 5.65 -16.58 -19.86
C CYS A 549 7.18 -16.58 -19.86
N LEU A 550 7.82 -17.48 -19.11
CA LEU A 550 9.29 -17.56 -19.04
C LEU A 550 9.92 -17.93 -20.38
N VAL A 551 9.40 -18.95 -21.06
CA VAL A 551 9.94 -19.42 -22.35
C VAL A 551 9.86 -18.33 -23.43
N ASN A 552 8.78 -17.55 -23.43
CA ASN A 552 8.56 -16.50 -24.42
C ASN A 552 9.08 -15.11 -23.99
N GLY A 553 9.54 -14.95 -22.74
CA GLY A 553 10.01 -13.68 -22.21
C GLY A 553 8.88 -12.66 -22.00
N LEU A 554 7.68 -13.14 -21.64
CA LEU A 554 6.49 -12.32 -21.47
C LEU A 554 6.34 -11.93 -19.99
N ASP A 555 6.55 -10.67 -19.69
CA ASP A 555 6.13 -10.05 -18.44
C ASP A 555 4.63 -9.63 -18.49
N ASP A 556 4.12 -9.08 -17.41
CA ASP A 556 2.72 -8.64 -17.33
C ASP A 556 2.39 -7.56 -18.40
N ILE A 557 3.36 -6.70 -18.75
CA ILE A 557 3.22 -5.69 -19.79
C ILE A 557 3.16 -6.36 -21.17
N GLY A 558 4.10 -7.26 -21.47
CA GLY A 558 4.15 -7.99 -22.73
C GLY A 558 2.88 -8.82 -22.98
N LEU A 559 2.34 -9.46 -21.94
CA LEU A 559 1.06 -10.18 -22.02
C LEU A 559 -0.12 -9.25 -22.35
N THR A 560 -0.15 -8.07 -21.75
CA THR A 560 -1.20 -7.07 -22.00
C THR A 560 -1.08 -6.51 -23.42
N MET A 561 0.13 -6.24 -23.89
CA MET A 561 0.38 -5.72 -25.24
C MET A 561 -0.02 -6.68 -26.35
N GLN A 562 -0.12 -7.98 -26.08
CA GLN A 562 -0.71 -8.95 -27.02
C GLN A 562 -2.21 -8.69 -27.28
N LYS A 563 -2.87 -7.87 -26.44
CA LYS A 563 -4.29 -7.48 -26.56
C LYS A 563 -4.46 -6.03 -26.98
N ASN A 564 -3.44 -5.42 -27.56
CA ASN A 564 -3.42 -3.98 -27.89
C ASN A 564 -4.62 -3.59 -28.76
N ASP A 565 -4.97 -4.37 -29.79
CA ASP A 565 -6.11 -4.09 -30.67
C ASP A 565 -7.45 -4.02 -29.90
N MET A 566 -7.60 -4.88 -28.88
CA MET A 566 -8.80 -4.87 -28.02
C MET A 566 -8.82 -3.63 -27.12
N ILE A 567 -7.67 -3.21 -26.63
CA ILE A 567 -7.52 -2.02 -25.80
C ILE A 567 -7.85 -0.78 -26.62
N GLU A 568 -7.27 -0.63 -27.81
CA GLU A 568 -7.53 0.47 -28.73
C GLU A 568 -9.03 0.58 -29.11
N SER A 569 -9.64 -0.55 -29.48
CA SER A 569 -11.08 -0.60 -29.76
C SER A 569 -11.94 -0.17 -28.58
N PHE A 570 -11.57 -0.58 -27.36
CA PHE A 570 -12.26 -0.15 -26.14
C PHE A 570 -12.07 1.36 -25.90
N GLU A 571 -10.86 1.89 -26.06
CA GLU A 571 -10.55 3.31 -25.84
C GLU A 571 -11.29 4.21 -26.84
N GLU A 572 -11.40 3.81 -28.11
CA GLU A 572 -12.18 4.52 -29.13
C GLU A 572 -13.66 4.57 -28.75
N LYS A 573 -14.22 3.42 -28.39
CA LYS A 573 -15.62 3.32 -27.94
C LYS A 573 -15.87 4.16 -26.68
N ARG A 574 -14.99 4.09 -25.70
CA ARG A 574 -15.04 4.88 -24.47
C ARG A 574 -15.01 6.37 -24.78
N THR A 575 -14.11 6.81 -25.65
CA THR A 575 -13.96 8.21 -26.05
C THR A 575 -15.21 8.74 -26.75
N SER A 576 -15.85 7.90 -27.56
CA SER A 576 -17.12 8.25 -28.22
C SER A 576 -18.26 8.40 -27.23
N LEU A 577 -18.38 7.47 -26.27
CA LEU A 577 -19.49 7.45 -25.31
C LEU A 577 -19.28 8.46 -24.16
N TRP A 578 -18.05 8.65 -23.72
CA TRP A 578 -17.71 9.44 -22.54
C TRP A 578 -16.56 10.42 -22.82
N PRO A 579 -16.79 11.42 -23.72
CA PRO A 579 -15.72 12.30 -24.20
C PRO A 579 -15.08 13.16 -23.10
N TRP A 580 -15.78 13.38 -21.99
CA TRP A 580 -15.23 14.09 -20.83
C TRP A 580 -14.08 13.35 -20.15
N LEU A 581 -13.96 12.01 -20.28
CA LEU A 581 -12.84 11.24 -19.74
C LEU A 581 -11.51 11.56 -20.45
N ASN A 582 -11.57 12.10 -21.66
CA ASN A 582 -10.41 12.58 -22.42
C ASN A 582 -10.28 14.12 -22.37
N GLY A 583 -10.89 14.76 -21.39
CA GLY A 583 -10.77 16.20 -21.16
C GLY A 583 -11.64 17.08 -22.07
N LYS A 584 -12.56 16.52 -22.85
CA LYS A 584 -13.51 17.31 -23.62
C LYS A 584 -14.39 18.14 -22.68
N GLY A 585 -14.46 19.44 -22.91
CA GLY A 585 -15.18 20.38 -22.06
C GLY A 585 -14.36 20.93 -20.88
N TYR A 586 -13.09 20.60 -20.76
CA TYR A 586 -12.19 21.21 -19.79
C TYR A 586 -11.66 22.55 -20.32
N ASN A 587 -11.55 23.56 -19.44
CA ASN A 587 -10.99 24.86 -19.83
C ASN A 587 -9.46 24.71 -20.04
N GLY A 588 -9.00 24.60 -21.29
CA GLY A 588 -7.64 24.87 -21.79
C GLY A 588 -6.41 24.31 -21.10
N GLN A 589 -6.51 23.89 -19.85
CA GLN A 589 -5.40 23.40 -19.02
C GLN A 589 -5.30 21.85 -18.96
N ALA A 590 -6.26 21.14 -19.51
CA ALA A 590 -6.28 19.68 -19.51
C ALA A 590 -5.44 19.02 -20.63
N THR A 591 -4.74 19.80 -21.44
CA THR A 591 -3.86 19.32 -22.51
C THR A 591 -2.57 18.65 -22.02
N ARG A 592 -2.48 18.29 -20.74
CA ARG A 592 -1.42 17.42 -20.21
C ARG A 592 -1.85 15.96 -19.97
N ILE A 593 -3.04 15.58 -20.40
CA ILE A 593 -3.29 14.16 -20.65
C ILE A 593 -2.54 13.86 -21.93
N VAL A 594 -1.44 13.11 -21.80
CA VAL A 594 -0.58 12.73 -22.93
C VAL A 594 -1.47 12.20 -24.05
N PRO A 595 -1.44 12.78 -25.27
CA PRO A 595 -2.15 12.20 -26.39
C PRO A 595 -1.61 10.78 -26.58
N VAL A 596 -2.48 9.81 -26.71
CA VAL A 596 -2.10 8.52 -27.30
C VAL A 596 -1.37 8.86 -28.61
N ALA A 597 -0.11 8.53 -28.67
CA ALA A 597 0.75 8.92 -29.78
C ALA A 597 0.17 8.33 -31.06
N SER A 598 -0.35 9.20 -31.93
CA SER A 598 -0.50 8.84 -33.33
C SER A 598 0.89 8.54 -33.90
N ASP A 599 1.00 7.52 -34.74
CA ASP A 599 2.20 6.83 -35.25
C ASP A 599 3.25 7.70 -35.99
N SER A 600 3.45 8.96 -35.67
CA SER A 600 4.36 9.83 -36.43
C SER A 600 5.44 10.57 -35.63
N ALA A 601 5.64 10.27 -34.35
CA ALA A 601 6.75 10.85 -33.60
C ALA A 601 7.76 9.78 -33.15
N PRO A 602 9.08 9.99 -33.33
CA PRO A 602 10.09 9.03 -32.89
C PRO A 602 10.05 8.91 -31.37
N LYS A 603 9.84 7.70 -30.88
CA LYS A 603 9.88 7.37 -29.45
C LYS A 603 11.25 7.76 -28.87
N LYS A 604 11.32 8.88 -28.14
CA LYS A 604 12.49 9.15 -27.30
C LYS A 604 12.52 8.08 -26.21
N LYS A 605 13.59 7.27 -26.22
CA LYS A 605 13.91 6.39 -25.09
C LYS A 605 14.00 7.23 -23.83
N LEU A 606 13.17 6.89 -22.84
CA LEU A 606 13.39 7.29 -21.48
C LEU A 606 14.40 6.28 -20.90
N ASP A 607 15.62 6.73 -20.66
CA ASP A 607 16.59 5.96 -19.87
C ASP A 607 16.17 6.05 -18.41
N TRP A 608 15.68 4.94 -17.91
CA TRP A 608 15.34 4.76 -16.48
C TRP A 608 16.50 4.06 -15.76
#